data_89c2d33136d898b4085f0f5c5c86b6c5
#
_entry.id   89c2d33136d898b4085f0f5c5c86b6c5
#
_cell.length_a   1.000
_cell.length_b   1.000
_cell.length_c   1.000
_cell.angle_alpha   90.00
_cell.angle_beta   90.00
_cell.angle_gamma   90.00
#
_symmetry.space_group_name_H-M   'P 1'
#
loop_
_entity.id
_entity.type
_entity.pdbx_description
1 polymer ?
#
loop_
_entity_poly.entity_id
_entity_poly.type
_entity_poly.pdbx_seq_one_letter_code
_entity_poly.pdbx_strand_id
1 'polypeptide(L)'
;MKLKHLLPLTLATLLLGFGSAEAQTSKPKSQICRIGLEYQMSYNENWGANRPIILSIEPNSPAALAGLKVGDIVESINGRSLKDLSEQEFVEILQGGDAAIQLEVSNFSYKKKSRTLQPECHDRSLLDERLLAQAFAFYSLEDESERAIVYPFDTGREGKTSFENFGNFAFADESKALSSTDIALNEVIRKQLEAKGLRYDASDPDIVIDTYYTLARNPYFDAKKAKNADKLWDVRIDPDQKSLVQVPFLAVGADKQLADYVLTMGIRIFNGRNLSILLWSCEAVEHLTEEFSIEEYARLSIPMMMGQFPFVRYNINPKWRIATHRHNYTGLYLRTSDLGDVAYVVPNSPAAKAGIRANDVIVAINEKPMAMVDQLNAAYRLFVENTLQYRDESTMFTNRNGVKYCRYWRKDSYSSIQKQIAKEKYLSIFSYLFGFRPYILGERSTPYYTFDVLREGVTQRLNVMPELHDNSYITLD
;
A
#
# COMPACT_ATOMS: atom_id res chain seq x y z
N MET A 1 -27.63 14.35 13.91
CA MET A 1 -27.23 13.22 14.74
C MET A 1 -25.73 13.36 14.99
N LYS A 2 -25.30 13.38 16.25
CA LYS A 2 -23.99 13.90 16.65
C LYS A 2 -22.83 13.03 16.18
N LEU A 3 -22.04 13.53 15.24
CA LEU A 3 -20.79 12.96 14.70
C LEU A 3 -19.64 13.00 15.73
N LYS A 4 -19.90 12.54 16.96
CA LYS A 4 -18.98 12.74 18.09
C LYS A 4 -17.84 11.72 18.25
N HIS A 5 -17.73 10.70 17.35
CA HIS A 5 -16.79 9.59 17.60
C HIS A 5 -15.94 9.13 16.40
N LEU A 6 -15.68 10.00 15.42
CA LEU A 6 -15.29 9.51 14.10
C LEU A 6 -13.88 9.79 13.61
N LEU A 7 -13.11 10.47 14.36
CA LEU A 7 -11.69 10.67 14.00
C LEU A 7 -10.97 11.06 15.26
N PRO A 8 -10.13 10.53 15.72
CA PRO A 8 -8.70 10.69 15.79
C PRO A 8 -7.99 9.44 16.32
N LEU A 9 -8.48 8.26 15.90
CA LEU A 9 -7.87 7.06 16.48
C LEU A 9 -6.41 6.96 16.06
N THR A 10 -6.07 7.40 14.86
CA THR A 10 -4.68 7.34 14.38
C THR A 10 -3.79 8.39 15.04
N LEU A 11 -4.18 9.64 15.08
CA LEU A 11 -3.37 10.66 15.75
C LEU A 11 -3.49 10.55 17.29
N ALA A 12 -4.70 10.29 17.80
CA ALA A 12 -4.91 10.06 19.23
C ALA A 12 -4.32 8.71 19.70
N THR A 13 -4.30 7.65 18.89
CA THR A 13 -3.61 6.40 19.26
C THR A 13 -2.10 6.57 19.23
N LEU A 14 -1.58 7.35 18.28
CA LEU A 14 -0.16 7.73 18.24
C LEU A 14 0.22 8.67 19.40
N LEU A 15 -0.66 9.60 19.79
CA LEU A 15 -0.37 10.62 20.80
C LEU A 15 -1.02 10.37 22.17
N LEU A 16 -2.13 9.59 22.27
CA LEU A 16 -2.86 9.32 23.51
C LEU A 16 -2.65 7.89 24.07
N GLY A 17 -1.86 7.04 23.44
CA GLY A 17 -1.49 5.73 23.98
C GLY A 17 -0.65 5.78 25.27
N PHE A 18 -0.50 6.96 25.88
CA PHE A 18 0.32 7.22 27.07
C PHE A 18 -0.47 7.64 28.32
N GLY A 19 -1.78 7.46 28.32
CA GLY A 19 -2.60 7.66 29.52
C GLY A 19 -2.47 6.46 30.46
N SER A 20 -1.79 6.67 31.59
CA SER A 20 -1.72 5.87 32.83
C SER A 20 -2.63 4.64 32.90
N ALA A 21 -2.07 3.45 32.77
CA ALA A 21 -2.60 2.21 33.31
C ALA A 21 -1.69 1.79 34.48
N GLU A 22 -2.22 1.76 35.67
CA GLU A 22 -1.55 1.23 36.85
C GLU A 22 -1.28 -0.27 36.71
N ALA A 23 -0.06 -0.59 36.99
CA ALA A 23 0.54 -1.83 37.48
C ALA A 23 -0.19 -3.17 37.32
N GLN A 24 0.31 -3.97 36.36
CA GLN A 24 0.57 -5.40 36.57
C GLN A 24 1.94 -5.75 36.00
N THR A 25 2.72 -6.46 36.80
CA THR A 25 4.14 -6.74 36.69
C THR A 25 4.53 -7.70 35.56
N SER A 26 4.51 -7.21 34.34
CA SER A 26 5.44 -7.59 33.26
C SER A 26 5.95 -6.26 32.70
N LYS A 27 7.28 -6.07 32.69
CA LYS A 27 7.88 -4.87 32.07
C LYS A 27 7.28 -4.72 30.68
N PRO A 28 6.55 -3.63 30.36
CA PRO A 28 6.09 -3.43 29.00
C PRO A 28 7.32 -3.41 28.12
N LYS A 29 7.29 -4.14 26.98
CA LYS A 29 8.32 -4.02 25.94
C LYS A 29 8.37 -2.53 25.57
N SER A 30 9.43 -1.85 25.95
CA SER A 30 9.60 -0.40 25.71
C SER A 30 9.82 -0.11 24.22
N GLN A 31 10.05 -1.15 23.41
CA GLN A 31 10.39 -1.04 22.00
C GLN A 31 9.26 -1.50 21.09
N ILE A 32 9.11 -0.79 19.95
CA ILE A 32 8.31 -1.19 18.79
C ILE A 32 9.29 -1.61 17.70
N CYS A 33 9.11 -2.82 17.16
CA CYS A 33 9.94 -3.33 16.09
C CYS A 33 9.13 -3.44 14.81
N ARG A 34 9.72 -2.97 13.69
CA ARG A 34 9.16 -3.02 12.34
C ARG A 34 9.95 -4.02 11.52
N ILE A 35 9.24 -4.78 10.71
CA ILE A 35 9.79 -5.73 9.74
C ILE A 35 9.42 -5.32 8.32
N GLY A 36 8.18 -4.87 8.11
CA GLY A 36 7.67 -4.37 6.82
C GLY A 36 7.38 -5.48 5.82
N LEU A 37 6.80 -6.59 6.27
CA LEU A 37 6.23 -7.63 5.41
C LEU A 37 4.82 -7.99 5.86
N GLU A 38 4.01 -8.44 4.90
CA GLU A 38 2.73 -9.12 5.15
C GLU A 38 2.79 -10.51 4.53
N TYR A 39 2.18 -11.47 5.20
CA TYR A 39 2.16 -12.84 4.76
C TYR A 39 0.76 -13.44 4.90
N GLN A 40 0.57 -14.58 4.27
CA GLN A 40 -0.57 -15.44 4.44
C GLN A 40 -0.10 -16.87 4.63
N MET A 41 -0.72 -17.59 5.58
CA MET A 41 -0.54 -19.03 5.65
C MET A 41 -1.17 -19.69 4.45
N SER A 42 -0.41 -20.46 3.69
CA SER A 42 -0.94 -21.20 2.56
C SER A 42 -1.61 -22.48 3.04
N TYR A 43 -2.85 -22.67 2.62
CA TYR A 43 -3.60 -23.93 2.80
C TYR A 43 -3.58 -24.79 1.53
N ASN A 44 -2.78 -24.40 0.54
CA ASN A 44 -2.68 -25.12 -0.72
C ASN A 44 -1.62 -26.24 -0.60
N GLU A 45 -2.07 -27.48 -0.65
CA GLU A 45 -1.19 -28.66 -0.56
C GLU A 45 -0.12 -28.69 -1.67
N ASN A 46 -0.36 -28.07 -2.81
CA ASN A 46 0.51 -28.07 -3.98
C ASN A 46 1.42 -26.83 -4.06
N TRP A 47 1.23 -25.86 -3.17
CA TRP A 47 2.07 -24.65 -3.12
C TRP A 47 2.13 -24.09 -1.71
N GLY A 48 3.27 -24.29 -1.04
CA GLY A 48 3.54 -23.70 0.25
C GLY A 48 2.62 -24.16 1.39
N ALA A 49 2.04 -25.36 1.33
CA ALA A 49 1.11 -25.87 2.34
C ALA A 49 1.63 -25.69 3.76
N ASN A 50 0.83 -25.10 4.64
CA ASN A 50 1.13 -24.80 6.05
C ASN A 50 2.40 -23.95 6.24
N ARG A 51 2.78 -23.16 5.24
CA ARG A 51 3.92 -22.23 5.31
C ARG A 51 3.46 -20.81 4.96
N PRO A 52 4.08 -19.78 5.55
CA PRO A 52 3.79 -18.40 5.20
C PRO A 52 4.25 -18.08 3.78
N ILE A 53 3.37 -17.47 2.97
CA ILE A 53 3.71 -16.89 1.67
C ILE A 53 3.72 -15.38 1.84
N ILE A 54 4.79 -14.72 1.42
CA ILE A 54 4.92 -13.27 1.49
C ILE A 54 4.03 -12.62 0.44
N LEU A 55 3.07 -11.81 0.89
CA LEU A 55 2.09 -11.12 0.02
C LEU A 55 2.51 -9.70 -0.32
N SER A 56 3.18 -9.01 0.61
CA SER A 56 3.68 -7.68 0.36
C SER A 56 4.96 -7.40 1.14
N ILE A 57 5.74 -6.48 0.64
CA ILE A 57 6.96 -5.98 1.27
C ILE A 57 6.92 -4.46 1.18
N GLU A 58 6.98 -3.82 2.34
CA GLU A 58 7.07 -2.37 2.41
C GLU A 58 8.46 -1.93 1.91
N PRO A 59 8.53 -1.04 0.92
CA PRO A 59 9.81 -0.50 0.45
C PRO A 59 10.62 0.14 1.59
N ASN A 60 11.94 0.06 1.50
CA ASN A 60 12.87 0.58 2.52
C ASN A 60 12.69 -0.04 3.93
N SER A 61 12.03 -1.19 4.01
CA SER A 61 11.86 -1.95 5.26
C SER A 61 12.98 -2.97 5.48
N PRO A 62 13.14 -3.50 6.71
CA PRO A 62 14.01 -4.63 6.98
C PRO A 62 13.80 -5.82 6.05
N ALA A 63 12.55 -6.14 5.71
CA ALA A 63 12.23 -7.21 4.77
C ALA A 63 12.74 -6.92 3.35
N ALA A 64 12.58 -5.68 2.87
CA ALA A 64 13.12 -5.26 1.58
C ALA A 64 14.65 -5.30 1.55
N LEU A 65 15.30 -4.80 2.60
CA LEU A 65 16.76 -4.80 2.74
C LEU A 65 17.34 -6.22 2.85
N ALA A 66 16.61 -7.16 3.47
CA ALA A 66 16.97 -8.57 3.49
C ALA A 66 16.85 -9.24 2.10
N GLY A 67 16.25 -8.55 1.12
CA GLY A 67 16.03 -9.04 -0.24
C GLY A 67 14.97 -10.12 -0.34
N LEU A 68 13.98 -10.11 0.57
CA LEU A 68 12.75 -10.90 0.44
C LEU A 68 11.94 -10.43 -0.77
N LYS A 69 11.14 -11.33 -1.32
CA LYS A 69 10.28 -11.05 -2.48
C LYS A 69 8.83 -11.44 -2.21
N VAL A 70 7.92 -10.75 -2.84
CA VAL A 70 6.51 -11.18 -2.90
C VAL A 70 6.44 -12.53 -3.60
N GLY A 71 5.70 -13.49 -3.00
CA GLY A 71 5.62 -14.87 -3.45
C GLY A 71 6.68 -15.80 -2.84
N ASP A 72 7.64 -15.29 -2.04
CA ASP A 72 8.53 -16.15 -1.26
C ASP A 72 7.73 -16.96 -0.25
N ILE A 73 8.02 -18.26 -0.17
CA ILE A 73 7.50 -19.20 0.82
C ILE A 73 8.55 -19.30 1.93
N VAL A 74 8.17 -19.06 3.18
CA VAL A 74 9.07 -19.21 4.30
C VAL A 74 9.14 -20.70 4.70
N GLU A 75 10.31 -21.31 4.53
CA GLU A 75 10.56 -22.73 4.83
C GLU A 75 10.97 -22.96 6.28
N SER A 76 11.82 -22.10 6.81
CA SER A 76 12.29 -22.15 8.18
C SER A 76 12.57 -20.76 8.74
N ILE A 77 12.49 -20.63 10.07
CA ILE A 77 12.85 -19.45 10.83
C ILE A 77 13.77 -19.83 11.98
N ASN A 78 14.93 -19.19 12.09
CA ASN A 78 15.96 -19.47 13.08
C ASN A 78 16.31 -20.97 13.18
N GLY A 79 16.37 -21.65 12.03
CA GLY A 79 16.66 -23.08 11.93
C GLY A 79 15.48 -24.02 12.25
N ARG A 80 14.31 -23.50 12.66
CA ARG A 80 13.10 -24.30 12.91
C ARG A 80 12.25 -24.35 11.65
N SER A 81 11.82 -25.55 11.23
CA SER A 81 10.92 -25.72 10.08
C SER A 81 9.55 -25.11 10.36
N LEU A 82 8.98 -24.38 9.38
CA LEU A 82 7.62 -23.82 9.52
C LEU A 82 6.52 -24.89 9.49
N LYS A 83 6.84 -26.12 9.05
CA LYS A 83 5.89 -27.24 9.15
C LYS A 83 5.65 -27.70 10.59
N ASP A 84 6.61 -27.41 11.48
CA ASP A 84 6.62 -27.82 12.89
C ASP A 84 6.26 -26.66 13.83
N LEU A 85 5.94 -25.47 13.28
CA LEU A 85 5.58 -24.27 14.01
C LEU A 85 4.11 -23.92 13.79
N SER A 86 3.46 -23.46 14.86
CA SER A 86 2.18 -22.78 14.74
C SER A 86 2.36 -21.35 14.18
N GLU A 87 1.31 -20.82 13.58
CA GLU A 87 1.32 -19.43 13.12
C GLU A 87 1.60 -18.44 14.26
N GLN A 88 1.08 -18.72 15.47
CA GLN A 88 1.32 -17.89 16.63
C GLN A 88 2.83 -17.86 17.01
N GLU A 89 3.52 -19.01 17.04
CA GLU A 89 4.96 -19.07 17.30
C GLU A 89 5.76 -18.29 16.23
N PHE A 90 5.35 -18.39 14.96
CA PHE A 90 5.96 -17.63 13.88
C PHE A 90 5.83 -16.11 14.12
N VAL A 91 4.64 -15.64 14.47
CA VAL A 91 4.39 -14.22 14.80
C VAL A 91 5.21 -13.78 16.01
N GLU A 92 5.28 -14.60 17.07
CA GLU A 92 6.06 -14.30 18.27
C GLU A 92 7.56 -14.14 17.95
N ILE A 93 8.10 -14.96 17.06
CA ILE A 93 9.50 -14.82 16.63
C ILE A 93 9.69 -13.54 15.82
N LEU A 94 8.77 -13.23 14.87
CA LEU A 94 8.84 -12.01 14.09
C LEU A 94 8.75 -10.74 14.94
N GLN A 95 7.99 -10.79 16.03
CA GLN A 95 7.81 -9.67 16.97
C GLN A 95 8.78 -9.71 18.16
N GLY A 96 9.69 -10.66 18.18
CA GLY A 96 10.52 -11.02 19.33
C GLY A 96 11.54 -9.99 19.81
N GLY A 97 11.73 -8.88 19.09
CA GLY A 97 12.67 -7.81 19.46
C GLY A 97 13.68 -7.49 18.35
N ASP A 98 14.86 -7.00 18.74
CA ASP A 98 15.91 -6.50 17.87
C ASP A 98 16.89 -7.57 17.36
N ALA A 99 16.74 -8.81 17.80
CA ALA A 99 17.61 -9.89 17.35
C ALA A 99 17.43 -10.18 15.85
N ALA A 100 18.54 -10.43 15.15
CA ALA A 100 18.51 -10.84 13.75
C ALA A 100 17.76 -12.15 13.58
N ILE A 101 16.86 -12.20 12.59
CA ILE A 101 16.04 -13.36 12.26
C ILE A 101 16.60 -14.01 11.00
N GLN A 102 16.91 -15.29 11.08
CA GLN A 102 17.35 -16.08 9.92
C GLN A 102 16.15 -16.75 9.27
N LEU A 103 15.88 -16.45 7.99
CA LEU A 103 14.84 -17.07 7.21
C LEU A 103 15.45 -17.92 6.09
N GLU A 104 14.90 -19.10 5.85
CA GLU A 104 15.09 -19.82 4.61
C GLU A 104 13.80 -19.70 3.80
N VAL A 105 13.92 -19.28 2.54
CA VAL A 105 12.80 -19.04 1.64
C VAL A 105 12.98 -19.77 0.32
N SER A 106 11.86 -20.12 -0.34
CA SER A 106 11.81 -20.71 -1.68
C SER A 106 10.82 -19.97 -2.57
N ASN A 107 11.02 -20.02 -3.89
CA ASN A 107 10.07 -19.57 -4.90
C ASN A 107 10.37 -20.22 -6.26
N PHE A 108 9.74 -19.78 -7.36
CA PHE A 108 9.99 -20.31 -8.70
C PHE A 108 11.46 -20.25 -9.15
N SER A 109 12.22 -19.23 -8.74
CA SER A 109 13.62 -19.03 -9.15
C SER A 109 14.64 -19.75 -8.27
N TYR A 110 14.25 -20.19 -7.08
CA TYR A 110 15.14 -20.93 -6.17
C TYR A 110 14.37 -21.80 -5.17
N LYS A 111 14.89 -23.03 -4.96
CA LYS A 111 14.28 -23.98 -4.02
C LYS A 111 14.60 -23.66 -2.57
N LYS A 112 15.72 -22.99 -2.30
CA LYS A 112 16.15 -22.62 -0.96
C LYS A 112 17.13 -21.46 -1.02
N LYS A 113 16.85 -20.39 -0.26
CA LYS A 113 17.73 -19.25 -0.11
C LYS A 113 17.67 -18.70 1.31
N SER A 114 18.84 -18.50 1.90
CA SER A 114 18.93 -17.91 3.24
C SER A 114 18.82 -16.38 3.15
N ARG A 115 18.10 -15.78 4.12
CA ARG A 115 17.92 -14.35 4.29
C ARG A 115 18.10 -13.98 5.76
N THR A 116 18.82 -12.92 6.02
CA THR A 116 18.95 -12.35 7.37
C THR A 116 18.09 -11.09 7.43
N LEU A 117 17.11 -11.11 8.29
CA LEU A 117 16.19 -10.00 8.51
C LEU A 117 16.59 -9.35 9.84
N GLN A 118 16.96 -8.07 9.79
CA GLN A 118 17.31 -7.29 10.96
C GLN A 118 16.13 -6.37 11.30
N PRO A 119 15.33 -6.64 12.36
CA PRO A 119 14.23 -5.78 12.73
C PRO A 119 14.70 -4.34 13.03
N GLU A 120 13.92 -3.36 12.63
CA GLU A 120 14.12 -1.97 12.97
C GLU A 120 13.31 -1.65 14.24
N CYS A 121 14.00 -1.50 15.35
CA CYS A 121 13.37 -1.29 16.66
C CYS A 121 13.68 0.09 17.23
N HIS A 122 12.67 0.76 17.78
CA HIS A 122 12.81 2.03 18.49
C HIS A 122 11.92 2.10 19.73
N ASP A 123 12.25 3.00 20.62
CA ASP A 123 11.46 3.27 21.82
C ASP A 123 10.08 3.81 21.44
N ARG A 124 9.03 3.37 22.13
CA ARG A 124 7.66 3.85 21.94
C ARG A 124 7.49 5.35 22.20
N SER A 125 8.40 5.94 22.96
CA SER A 125 8.42 7.38 23.22
C SER A 125 8.95 8.20 22.05
N LEU A 126 9.38 7.55 20.94
CA LEU A 126 9.94 8.19 19.76
C LEU A 126 8.97 8.13 18.59
N LEU A 127 8.94 9.21 17.81
CA LEU A 127 8.23 9.30 16.55
C LEU A 127 9.21 9.61 15.42
N ASP A 128 9.16 8.83 14.37
CA ASP A 128 9.83 9.13 13.11
C ASP A 128 8.90 9.96 12.19
N GLU A 129 9.48 10.52 11.16
CA GLU A 129 8.76 11.35 10.17
C GLU A 129 7.74 10.54 9.37
N ARG A 130 7.94 9.25 9.17
CA ARG A 130 6.99 8.35 8.50
C ARG A 130 5.69 8.26 9.30
N LEU A 131 5.78 8.05 10.61
CA LEU A 131 4.61 8.00 11.49
C LEU A 131 3.89 9.34 11.57
N LEU A 132 4.65 10.45 11.62
CA LEU A 132 4.07 11.80 11.56
C LEU A 132 3.37 12.05 10.23
N ALA A 133 3.99 11.69 9.09
CA ALA A 133 3.38 11.83 7.78
C ALA A 133 2.10 11.00 7.63
N GLN A 134 2.08 9.77 8.14
CA GLN A 134 0.86 8.94 8.18
C GLN A 134 -0.23 9.58 9.04
N ALA A 135 0.12 10.14 10.21
CA ALA A 135 -0.82 10.82 11.06
C ALA A 135 -1.45 12.05 10.37
N PHE A 136 -0.71 12.73 9.51
CA PHE A 136 -1.16 13.91 8.77
C PHE A 136 -1.53 13.63 7.31
N ALA A 137 -1.82 12.37 6.95
CA ALA A 137 -2.19 11.98 5.58
C ALA A 137 -3.42 12.73 5.04
N PHE A 138 -4.27 13.30 5.92
CA PHE A 138 -5.42 14.13 5.53
C PHE A 138 -5.02 15.41 4.77
N TYR A 139 -3.78 15.87 4.85
CA TYR A 139 -3.25 16.96 4.02
C TYR A 139 -3.03 16.53 2.56
N SER A 140 -3.00 15.25 2.28
CA SER A 140 -3.00 14.77 0.91
C SER A 140 -4.41 14.88 0.31
N LEU A 141 -4.51 15.00 -1.01
CA LEU A 141 -5.81 14.95 -1.71
C LEU A 141 -6.43 13.56 -1.64
N GLU A 142 -5.61 12.54 -1.45
CA GLU A 142 -5.99 11.22 -1.03
C GLU A 142 -5.96 11.23 0.49
N ASP A 143 -7.10 11.43 1.11
CA ASP A 143 -7.21 11.62 2.57
C ASP A 143 -7.13 10.32 3.38
N GLU A 144 -6.78 9.21 2.74
CA GLU A 144 -6.46 7.95 3.39
C GLU A 144 -5.16 7.37 2.88
N SER A 145 -4.36 6.88 3.82
CA SER A 145 -3.12 6.17 3.50
C SER A 145 -3.35 4.71 3.09
N GLU A 146 -4.53 4.15 3.36
CA GLU A 146 -4.86 2.77 3.04
C GLU A 146 -6.26 2.61 2.45
N ARG A 147 -6.38 1.80 1.41
CA ARG A 147 -7.63 1.49 0.70
C ARG A 147 -7.71 0.03 0.32
N ALA A 148 -8.90 -0.55 0.51
CA ALA A 148 -9.23 -1.86 -0.02
C ALA A 148 -10.24 -1.73 -1.16
N ILE A 149 -9.89 -2.26 -2.32
CA ILE A 149 -10.68 -2.24 -3.56
C ILE A 149 -11.11 -3.67 -3.90
N VAL A 150 -12.39 -3.87 -4.15
CA VAL A 150 -12.93 -5.15 -4.62
C VAL A 150 -12.80 -5.21 -6.14
N TYR A 151 -12.25 -6.30 -6.66
CA TYR A 151 -12.14 -6.56 -8.09
C TYR A 151 -13.12 -7.65 -8.51
N PRO A 152 -13.80 -7.52 -9.66
CA PRO A 152 -14.75 -8.52 -10.16
C PRO A 152 -14.02 -9.70 -10.83
N PHE A 153 -13.12 -10.35 -10.09
CA PHE A 153 -12.33 -11.46 -10.58
C PHE A 153 -12.95 -12.78 -10.14
N ASP A 154 -12.98 -13.74 -11.09
CA ASP A 154 -13.26 -15.15 -10.84
C ASP A 154 -11.99 -15.94 -11.12
N THR A 155 -11.44 -16.60 -10.10
CA THR A 155 -10.13 -17.26 -10.15
C THR A 155 -10.28 -18.74 -9.85
N GLY A 156 -9.79 -19.56 -10.76
CA GLY A 156 -9.80 -21.01 -10.66
C GLY A 156 -8.41 -21.61 -10.65
N ARG A 157 -8.26 -22.79 -10.03
CA ARG A 157 -6.99 -23.52 -9.95
C ARG A 157 -7.22 -25.02 -9.97
N GLU A 158 -6.39 -25.74 -10.73
CA GLU A 158 -6.32 -27.19 -10.65
C GLU A 158 -5.71 -27.64 -9.31
N GLY A 159 -6.35 -28.58 -8.62
CA GLY A 159 -6.04 -28.95 -7.24
C GLY A 159 -4.85 -29.89 -7.05
N LYS A 160 -4.37 -30.57 -8.10
CA LYS A 160 -3.38 -31.66 -8.00
C LYS A 160 -1.98 -31.30 -8.48
N THR A 161 -1.83 -30.22 -9.21
CA THR A 161 -0.56 -29.84 -9.82
C THR A 161 0.33 -29.10 -8.83
N SER A 162 1.59 -29.52 -8.71
CA SER A 162 2.60 -28.81 -7.93
C SER A 162 3.27 -27.74 -8.79
N PHE A 163 3.05 -26.49 -8.46
CA PHE A 163 3.67 -25.35 -9.14
C PHE A 163 5.16 -25.17 -8.81
N GLU A 164 5.67 -25.84 -7.76
CA GLU A 164 7.08 -25.76 -7.33
C GLU A 164 8.06 -26.33 -8.38
N ASN A 165 7.54 -27.09 -9.35
CA ASN A 165 8.36 -27.71 -10.39
C ASN A 165 8.42 -26.91 -11.67
N PHE A 166 7.73 -25.77 -11.78
CA PHE A 166 7.69 -24.95 -12.98
C PHE A 166 8.76 -23.85 -12.91
N GLY A 167 9.45 -23.64 -14.03
CA GLY A 167 10.47 -22.61 -14.19
C GLY A 167 10.31 -21.76 -15.45
N ASN A 168 9.64 -22.31 -16.48
CA ASN A 168 9.56 -21.70 -17.79
C ASN A 168 8.11 -21.49 -18.24
N PHE A 169 7.89 -20.44 -19.06
CA PHE A 169 6.60 -20.17 -19.66
C PHE A 169 6.71 -19.72 -21.13
N ALA A 170 5.61 -19.88 -21.89
CA ALA A 170 5.42 -19.34 -23.23
C ALA A 170 3.98 -18.83 -23.39
N PHE A 171 3.69 -18.15 -24.51
CA PHE A 171 2.34 -17.74 -24.89
C PHE A 171 1.77 -18.66 -25.98
N ALA A 172 0.45 -18.90 -25.95
CA ALA A 172 -0.20 -19.88 -26.83
C ALA A 172 -0.15 -19.50 -28.31
N ASP A 173 -0.19 -18.23 -28.65
CA ASP A 173 -0.41 -17.74 -30.02
C ASP A 173 0.80 -17.10 -30.67
N GLU A 174 2.03 -17.42 -30.24
CA GLU A 174 3.27 -16.84 -30.79
C GLU A 174 3.53 -17.13 -32.28
N SER A 175 2.87 -18.13 -32.82
CA SER A 175 2.95 -18.47 -34.27
C SER A 175 2.03 -17.62 -35.14
N LYS A 176 1.12 -16.83 -34.55
CA LYS A 176 0.17 -15.97 -35.26
C LYS A 176 0.64 -14.53 -35.28
N ALA A 177 0.15 -13.75 -36.26
CA ALA A 177 0.32 -12.31 -36.23
C ALA A 177 -0.52 -11.74 -35.05
N LEU A 178 0.18 -11.29 -34.02
CA LEU A 178 -0.45 -10.69 -32.83
C LEU A 178 -0.91 -9.26 -33.12
N SER A 179 -2.05 -8.87 -32.59
CA SER A 179 -2.49 -7.47 -32.57
C SER A 179 -1.61 -6.65 -31.61
N SER A 180 -1.68 -5.33 -31.72
CA SER A 180 -1.02 -4.42 -30.73
C SER A 180 -1.50 -4.69 -29.32
N THR A 181 -2.78 -4.99 -29.16
CA THR A 181 -3.40 -5.30 -27.87
C THR A 181 -2.85 -6.62 -27.30
N ASP A 182 -2.75 -7.69 -28.12
CA ASP A 182 -2.17 -8.96 -27.65
C ASP A 182 -0.72 -8.79 -27.19
N ILE A 183 0.07 -8.01 -27.94
CA ILE A 183 1.47 -7.69 -27.57
C ILE A 183 1.51 -6.97 -26.22
N ALA A 184 0.65 -5.95 -26.01
CA ALA A 184 0.61 -5.21 -24.77
C ALA A 184 0.20 -6.09 -23.58
N LEU A 185 -0.81 -6.95 -23.74
CA LEU A 185 -1.23 -7.90 -22.70
C LEU A 185 -0.09 -8.87 -22.33
N ASN A 186 0.53 -9.47 -23.36
CA ASN A 186 1.63 -10.42 -23.17
C ASN A 186 2.81 -9.78 -22.46
N GLU A 187 3.13 -8.51 -22.75
CA GLU A 187 4.21 -7.78 -22.07
C GLU A 187 3.92 -7.58 -20.59
N VAL A 188 2.70 -7.18 -20.22
CA VAL A 188 2.31 -7.01 -18.82
C VAL A 188 2.38 -8.35 -18.09
N ILE A 189 1.84 -9.43 -18.67
CA ILE A 189 1.88 -10.78 -18.07
C ILE A 189 3.32 -11.27 -17.92
N ARG A 190 4.16 -11.11 -18.95
CA ARG A 190 5.58 -11.47 -18.93
C ARG A 190 6.27 -10.82 -17.73
N LYS A 191 6.12 -9.51 -17.57
CA LYS A 191 6.69 -8.76 -16.44
C LYS A 191 6.29 -9.35 -15.09
N GLN A 192 5.00 -9.76 -14.92
CA GLN A 192 4.51 -10.36 -13.68
C GLN A 192 5.12 -11.75 -13.42
N LEU A 193 5.23 -12.60 -14.44
CA LEU A 193 5.80 -13.94 -14.32
C LEU A 193 7.31 -13.91 -14.07
N GLU A 194 8.03 -13.05 -14.76
CA GLU A 194 9.48 -12.85 -14.54
C GLU A 194 9.79 -12.29 -13.16
N ALA A 195 8.95 -11.38 -12.64
CA ALA A 195 9.06 -10.88 -11.26
C ALA A 195 8.88 -11.98 -10.21
N LYS A 196 8.11 -13.03 -10.53
CA LYS A 196 7.95 -14.23 -9.69
C LYS A 196 9.08 -15.24 -9.87
N GLY A 197 9.97 -15.06 -10.85
CA GLY A 197 11.14 -15.90 -11.11
C GLY A 197 10.97 -16.95 -12.19
N LEU A 198 9.85 -16.95 -12.94
CA LEU A 198 9.68 -17.74 -14.14
C LEU A 198 10.48 -17.11 -15.31
N ARG A 199 10.90 -17.93 -16.25
CA ARG A 199 11.64 -17.49 -17.44
C ARG A 199 10.82 -17.75 -18.70
N TYR A 200 10.86 -16.82 -19.62
CA TYR A 200 10.30 -17.03 -20.92
C TYR A 200 11.13 -18.03 -21.74
N ASP A 201 10.51 -19.11 -22.23
CA ASP A 201 11.11 -20.10 -23.10
C ASP A 201 10.02 -20.72 -23.98
N ALA A 202 10.00 -20.32 -25.28
CA ALA A 202 9.02 -20.82 -26.24
C ALA A 202 9.33 -22.26 -26.72
N SER A 203 10.55 -22.77 -26.49
CA SER A 203 10.99 -24.07 -26.99
C SER A 203 10.61 -25.22 -26.06
N ASP A 204 10.63 -25.02 -24.74
CA ASP A 204 10.30 -26.05 -23.73
C ASP A 204 9.60 -25.40 -22.53
N PRO A 205 8.37 -24.89 -22.71
CA PRO A 205 7.64 -24.26 -21.64
C PRO A 205 7.04 -25.28 -20.68
N ASP A 206 7.18 -25.04 -19.37
CA ASP A 206 6.44 -25.79 -18.35
C ASP A 206 4.96 -25.41 -18.30
N ILE A 207 4.66 -24.13 -18.59
CA ILE A 207 3.31 -23.58 -18.65
C ILE A 207 3.12 -22.72 -19.91
N VAL A 208 1.90 -22.74 -20.46
CA VAL A 208 1.51 -21.95 -21.62
C VAL A 208 0.36 -21.03 -21.23
N ILE A 209 0.53 -19.75 -21.54
CA ILE A 209 -0.43 -18.70 -21.23
C ILE A 209 -1.27 -18.39 -22.45
N ASP A 210 -2.59 -18.36 -22.27
CA ASP A 210 -3.57 -17.93 -23.24
C ASP A 210 -4.41 -16.81 -22.66
N THR A 211 -4.64 -15.78 -23.47
CA THR A 211 -5.42 -14.59 -23.06
C THR A 211 -6.59 -14.39 -24.02
N TYR A 212 -7.69 -13.87 -23.49
CA TYR A 212 -8.83 -13.45 -24.28
C TYR A 212 -9.44 -12.18 -23.71
N TYR A 213 -10.05 -11.40 -24.57
CA TYR A 213 -10.73 -10.17 -24.17
C TYR A 213 -11.84 -9.79 -25.14
N THR A 214 -12.84 -9.10 -24.66
CA THR A 214 -13.92 -8.51 -25.44
C THR A 214 -14.36 -7.19 -24.84
N LEU A 215 -14.74 -6.24 -25.68
CA LEU A 215 -15.46 -5.04 -25.29
C LEU A 215 -16.69 -4.94 -26.18
N ALA A 216 -17.88 -4.98 -25.60
CA ALA A 216 -19.14 -4.99 -26.33
C ALA A 216 -20.19 -4.11 -25.68
N ARG A 217 -21.20 -3.67 -26.45
CA ARG A 217 -22.38 -3.02 -25.90
C ARG A 217 -23.10 -3.94 -24.94
N ASN A 218 -23.55 -3.41 -23.81
CA ASN A 218 -24.34 -4.16 -22.85
C ASN A 218 -25.78 -4.35 -23.37
N PRO A 219 -26.24 -5.57 -23.63
CA PRO A 219 -27.58 -5.83 -24.14
C PRO A 219 -28.71 -5.47 -23.15
N TYR A 220 -28.37 -5.30 -21.88
CA TYR A 220 -29.31 -4.96 -20.80
C TYR A 220 -29.28 -3.48 -20.41
N PHE A 221 -28.56 -2.63 -21.15
CA PHE A 221 -28.46 -1.23 -20.87
C PHE A 221 -29.81 -0.52 -20.87
N ASP A 222 -30.09 0.26 -19.82
CA ASP A 222 -31.28 1.11 -19.70
C ASP A 222 -30.89 2.59 -19.61
N ALA A 223 -31.00 3.28 -20.72
CA ALA A 223 -30.63 4.71 -20.82
C ALA A 223 -31.42 5.62 -19.86
N LYS A 224 -32.64 5.23 -19.45
CA LYS A 224 -33.43 6.01 -18.48
C LYS A 224 -32.87 5.88 -17.06
N LYS A 225 -32.46 4.67 -16.69
CA LYS A 225 -31.80 4.42 -15.39
C LYS A 225 -30.41 5.04 -15.35
N ALA A 226 -29.67 4.98 -16.46
CA ALA A 226 -28.27 5.37 -16.54
C ALA A 226 -28.02 6.90 -16.58
N LYS A 227 -29.04 7.75 -16.53
CA LYS A 227 -28.94 9.21 -16.67
C LYS A 227 -27.88 9.90 -15.77
N ASN A 228 -27.48 9.26 -14.68
CA ASN A 228 -26.46 9.74 -13.75
C ASN A 228 -25.40 8.65 -13.47
N ALA A 229 -25.21 7.70 -14.38
CA ALA A 229 -24.28 6.57 -14.16
C ALA A 229 -22.81 7.02 -14.11
N ASP A 230 -22.45 8.13 -14.73
CA ASP A 230 -21.16 8.79 -14.64
C ASP A 230 -20.75 9.16 -13.21
N LYS A 231 -21.74 9.38 -12.32
CA LYS A 231 -21.51 9.61 -10.88
C LYS A 231 -21.20 8.36 -10.08
N LEU A 232 -21.33 7.19 -10.71
CA LEU A 232 -21.11 5.88 -10.11
C LEU A 232 -19.73 5.29 -10.44
N TRP A 233 -18.84 6.09 -11.02
CA TRP A 233 -17.47 5.69 -11.32
C TRP A 233 -16.77 5.15 -10.08
N ASP A 234 -16.15 3.99 -10.25
CA ASP A 234 -15.36 3.35 -9.20
C ASP A 234 -13.90 3.79 -9.29
N VAL A 235 -13.07 3.21 -8.47
CA VAL A 235 -11.62 3.41 -8.48
C VAL A 235 -10.92 2.07 -8.70
N ARG A 236 -9.76 2.11 -9.33
CA ARG A 236 -8.82 0.99 -9.43
C ARG A 236 -7.45 1.44 -8.95
N ILE A 237 -6.65 0.47 -8.56
CA ILE A 237 -5.27 0.69 -8.18
C ILE A 237 -4.44 0.80 -9.46
N ASP A 238 -3.68 1.87 -9.60
CA ASP A 238 -2.60 1.96 -10.58
C ASP A 238 -1.35 1.29 -9.97
N PRO A 239 -0.94 0.12 -10.47
CA PRO A 239 0.17 -0.63 -9.87
C PRO A 239 1.53 0.04 -10.11
N ASP A 240 1.68 0.81 -11.18
CA ASP A 240 2.94 1.48 -11.51
C ASP A 240 3.12 2.76 -10.66
N GLN A 241 2.05 3.55 -10.52
CA GLN A 241 2.06 4.78 -9.73
C GLN A 241 1.82 4.53 -8.24
N LYS A 242 1.35 3.34 -7.87
CA LYS A 242 0.86 3.00 -6.53
C LYS A 242 -0.09 4.10 -6.00
N SER A 243 -1.10 4.38 -6.78
CA SER A 243 -2.11 5.40 -6.52
C SER A 243 -3.49 4.90 -6.93
N LEU A 244 -4.53 5.67 -6.60
CA LEU A 244 -5.89 5.37 -7.03
C LEU A 244 -6.25 6.21 -8.25
N VAL A 245 -6.85 5.56 -9.26
CA VAL A 245 -7.37 6.20 -10.46
C VAL A 245 -8.87 5.99 -10.55
N GLN A 246 -9.60 7.03 -10.93
CA GLN A 246 -11.02 6.91 -11.25
C GLN A 246 -11.18 6.26 -12.63
N VAL A 247 -12.11 5.33 -12.71
CA VAL A 247 -12.39 4.56 -13.92
C VAL A 247 -13.91 4.53 -14.17
N PRO A 248 -14.36 4.43 -15.42
CA PRO A 248 -15.78 4.42 -15.76
C PRO A 248 -16.44 3.06 -15.49
N PHE A 249 -16.02 2.35 -14.45
CA PHE A 249 -16.53 1.05 -14.07
C PHE A 249 -17.56 1.18 -12.95
N LEU A 250 -18.58 0.36 -12.99
CA LEU A 250 -19.50 0.23 -11.88
C LEU A 250 -18.85 -0.56 -10.74
N ALA A 251 -19.16 -0.19 -9.51
CA ALA A 251 -18.75 -0.96 -8.36
C ALA A 251 -19.31 -2.39 -8.41
N VAL A 252 -18.57 -3.36 -7.85
CA VAL A 252 -19.02 -4.76 -7.76
C VAL A 252 -20.36 -4.83 -7.03
N GLY A 253 -21.36 -5.45 -7.68
CA GLY A 253 -22.72 -5.58 -7.15
C GLY A 253 -23.66 -4.43 -7.51
N ALA A 254 -23.22 -3.41 -8.26
CA ALA A 254 -24.10 -2.38 -8.79
C ALA A 254 -25.08 -2.92 -9.86
N ASP A 255 -26.16 -2.16 -10.11
CA ASP A 255 -27.14 -2.53 -11.15
C ASP A 255 -26.50 -2.48 -12.55
N LYS A 256 -26.31 -3.65 -13.15
CA LYS A 256 -25.66 -3.80 -14.46
C LYS A 256 -26.39 -3.07 -15.60
N GLN A 257 -27.66 -2.73 -15.44
CA GLN A 257 -28.42 -1.94 -16.43
C GLN A 257 -27.93 -0.48 -16.56
N LEU A 258 -27.11 -0.03 -15.61
CA LEU A 258 -26.52 1.30 -15.64
C LEU A 258 -25.29 1.42 -16.56
N ALA A 259 -24.72 0.27 -16.96
CA ALA A 259 -23.53 0.22 -17.81
C ALA A 259 -23.89 0.14 -19.28
N ASP A 260 -23.25 0.97 -20.12
CA ASP A 260 -23.40 0.95 -21.58
C ASP A 260 -22.54 -0.14 -22.25
N TYR A 261 -21.44 -0.56 -21.61
CA TYR A 261 -20.51 -1.57 -22.12
C TYR A 261 -20.23 -2.66 -21.11
N VAL A 262 -19.83 -3.82 -21.62
CA VAL A 262 -19.25 -4.92 -20.84
C VAL A 262 -17.87 -5.22 -21.41
N LEU A 263 -16.87 -5.22 -20.56
CA LEU A 263 -15.50 -5.66 -20.85
C LEU A 263 -15.28 -6.99 -20.15
N THR A 264 -14.85 -8.00 -20.90
CA THR A 264 -14.40 -9.29 -20.37
C THR A 264 -12.92 -9.45 -20.70
N MET A 265 -12.12 -9.84 -19.72
CA MET A 265 -10.70 -10.19 -19.92
C MET A 265 -10.39 -11.42 -19.08
N GLY A 266 -9.68 -12.38 -19.68
CA GLY A 266 -9.27 -13.58 -18.98
C GLY A 266 -7.86 -14.02 -19.31
N ILE A 267 -7.23 -14.66 -18.32
CA ILE A 267 -5.91 -15.31 -18.42
C ILE A 267 -6.12 -16.77 -18.07
N ARG A 268 -5.65 -17.67 -18.96
CA ARG A 268 -5.65 -19.12 -18.76
C ARG A 268 -4.22 -19.62 -18.82
N ILE A 269 -3.85 -20.46 -17.88
CA ILE A 269 -2.52 -21.06 -17.79
C ILE A 269 -2.68 -22.57 -17.91
N PHE A 270 -2.11 -23.13 -18.95
CA PHE A 270 -2.14 -24.55 -19.27
C PHE A 270 -0.79 -25.22 -18.96
N ASN A 271 -0.85 -26.54 -18.78
CA ASN A 271 0.36 -27.34 -18.69
C ASN A 271 1.09 -27.36 -20.05
N GLY A 272 2.37 -26.97 -20.09
CA GLY A 272 3.15 -26.86 -21.32
C GLY A 272 3.31 -28.19 -22.09
N ARG A 273 3.30 -29.31 -21.36
CA ARG A 273 3.40 -30.66 -21.96
C ARG A 273 2.04 -31.24 -22.37
N ASN A 274 0.95 -30.72 -21.83
CA ASN A 274 -0.40 -31.14 -22.16
C ASN A 274 -1.40 -29.98 -22.06
N LEU A 275 -1.62 -29.30 -23.17
CA LEU A 275 -2.50 -28.13 -23.27
C LEU A 275 -3.99 -28.42 -22.98
N SER A 276 -4.39 -29.70 -22.81
CA SER A 276 -5.74 -30.03 -22.34
C SER A 276 -5.92 -29.84 -20.84
N ILE A 277 -4.84 -29.62 -20.09
CA ILE A 277 -4.87 -29.43 -18.64
C ILE A 277 -4.78 -27.95 -18.33
N LEU A 278 -5.91 -27.37 -17.91
CA LEU A 278 -5.98 -26.00 -17.37
C LEU A 278 -5.49 -26.02 -15.92
N LEU A 279 -4.39 -25.36 -15.65
CA LEU A 279 -3.77 -25.30 -14.32
C LEU A 279 -4.30 -24.18 -13.47
N TRP A 280 -4.52 -23.02 -14.08
CA TRP A 280 -4.96 -21.80 -13.40
C TRP A 280 -5.69 -20.88 -14.37
N SER A 281 -6.67 -20.14 -13.88
CA SER A 281 -7.36 -19.13 -14.67
C SER A 281 -7.82 -17.97 -13.80
N CYS A 282 -7.92 -16.80 -14.39
CA CYS A 282 -8.55 -15.64 -13.79
C CYS A 282 -9.32 -14.89 -14.88
N GLU A 283 -10.61 -14.64 -14.64
CA GLU A 283 -11.48 -13.86 -15.52
C GLU A 283 -11.99 -12.63 -14.77
N ALA A 284 -12.10 -11.52 -15.48
CA ALA A 284 -12.73 -10.30 -15.03
C ALA A 284 -13.89 -9.94 -15.97
N VAL A 285 -15.02 -9.54 -15.38
CA VAL A 285 -16.17 -9.00 -16.13
C VAL A 285 -16.53 -7.64 -15.54
N GLU A 286 -16.17 -6.58 -16.25
CA GLU A 286 -16.43 -5.20 -15.85
C GLU A 286 -17.63 -4.62 -16.59
N HIS A 287 -18.43 -3.83 -15.89
CA HIS A 287 -19.56 -3.10 -16.43
C HIS A 287 -19.20 -1.59 -16.48
N LEU A 288 -19.19 -1.00 -17.67
CA LEU A 288 -18.64 0.32 -17.92
C LEU A 288 -19.72 1.31 -18.35
N THR A 289 -19.64 2.54 -17.86
CA THR A 289 -20.53 3.64 -18.26
C THR A 289 -20.09 4.33 -19.56
N GLU A 290 -18.84 4.11 -19.99
CA GLU A 290 -18.30 4.56 -21.27
C GLU A 290 -17.20 3.59 -21.77
N GLU A 291 -16.77 3.74 -23.02
CA GLU A 291 -15.67 2.93 -23.56
C GLU A 291 -14.38 3.16 -22.79
N PHE A 292 -13.62 2.08 -22.60
CA PHE A 292 -12.32 2.11 -21.95
C PHE A 292 -11.33 1.26 -22.73
N SER A 293 -10.06 1.71 -22.82
CA SER A 293 -9.03 0.97 -23.56
C SER A 293 -8.75 -0.38 -22.90
N ILE A 294 -8.70 -1.43 -23.72
CA ILE A 294 -8.35 -2.79 -23.27
C ILE A 294 -6.90 -2.82 -22.76
N GLU A 295 -5.98 -2.12 -23.41
CA GLU A 295 -4.58 -2.04 -23.01
C GLU A 295 -4.43 -1.34 -21.65
N GLU A 296 -5.16 -0.25 -21.43
CA GLU A 296 -5.16 0.45 -20.15
C GLU A 296 -5.81 -0.41 -19.06
N TYR A 297 -6.91 -1.12 -19.38
CA TYR A 297 -7.49 -2.08 -18.45
C TYR A 297 -6.51 -3.19 -18.08
N ALA A 298 -5.79 -3.74 -19.08
CA ALA A 298 -4.76 -4.77 -18.88
C ALA A 298 -3.64 -4.25 -17.93
N ARG A 299 -3.16 -3.04 -18.15
CA ARG A 299 -2.14 -2.41 -17.33
C ARG A 299 -2.56 -2.29 -15.86
N LEU A 300 -3.82 -1.91 -15.61
CA LEU A 300 -4.36 -1.77 -14.25
C LEU A 300 -4.70 -3.11 -13.60
N SER A 301 -5.24 -4.06 -14.36
CA SER A 301 -5.91 -5.25 -13.79
C SER A 301 -5.06 -6.52 -13.83
N ILE A 302 -4.24 -6.74 -14.85
CA ILE A 302 -3.40 -7.96 -14.96
C ILE A 302 -2.46 -8.12 -13.75
N PRO A 303 -1.78 -7.10 -13.23
CA PRO A 303 -0.96 -7.26 -12.03
C PRO A 303 -1.76 -7.74 -10.81
N MET A 304 -3.02 -7.30 -10.69
CA MET A 304 -3.93 -7.74 -9.63
C MET A 304 -4.40 -9.17 -9.85
N MET A 305 -4.77 -9.54 -11.10
CA MET A 305 -5.13 -10.91 -11.47
C MET A 305 -3.98 -11.88 -11.18
N MET A 306 -2.79 -11.57 -11.71
CA MET A 306 -1.58 -12.38 -11.55
C MET A 306 -1.04 -12.41 -10.13
N GLY A 307 -1.44 -11.48 -9.27
CA GLY A 307 -1.06 -11.47 -7.86
C GLY A 307 -1.52 -12.71 -7.09
N GLN A 308 -2.59 -13.37 -7.53
CA GLN A 308 -3.06 -14.63 -6.96
C GLN A 308 -2.41 -15.88 -7.55
N PHE A 309 -1.67 -15.78 -8.65
CA PHE A 309 -0.97 -16.92 -9.23
C PHE A 309 0.32 -17.25 -8.44
N PRO A 310 0.62 -18.51 -8.15
CA PRO A 310 -0.09 -19.76 -8.45
C PRO A 310 -1.13 -20.20 -7.41
N PHE A 311 -1.23 -19.52 -6.30
CA PHE A 311 -2.21 -19.81 -5.26
C PHE A 311 -3.46 -18.91 -5.40
N VAL A 312 -4.56 -19.33 -4.83
CA VAL A 312 -5.81 -18.58 -4.82
C VAL A 312 -6.24 -18.40 -3.37
N ARG A 313 -6.34 -17.14 -2.93
CA ARG A 313 -6.90 -16.81 -1.61
C ARG A 313 -8.41 -16.65 -1.69
N TYR A 314 -8.86 -15.93 -2.73
CA TYR A 314 -10.27 -15.68 -3.00
C TYR A 314 -10.62 -16.16 -4.40
N ASN A 315 -11.62 -17.01 -4.51
CA ASN A 315 -12.09 -17.47 -5.82
C ASN A 315 -12.84 -16.36 -6.55
N ILE A 316 -13.64 -15.57 -5.81
CA ILE A 316 -14.54 -14.57 -6.37
C ILE A 316 -14.35 -13.25 -5.62
N ASN A 317 -14.28 -12.17 -6.38
CA ASN A 317 -14.23 -10.81 -5.88
C ASN A 317 -13.13 -10.56 -4.82
N PRO A 318 -11.86 -10.82 -5.13
CA PRO A 318 -10.76 -10.54 -4.22
C PRO A 318 -10.69 -9.06 -3.88
N LYS A 319 -10.20 -8.78 -2.67
CA LYS A 319 -9.91 -7.41 -2.24
C LYS A 319 -8.42 -7.16 -2.32
N TRP A 320 -8.05 -6.08 -2.99
CA TRP A 320 -6.69 -5.59 -3.02
C TRP A 320 -6.59 -4.33 -2.20
N ARG A 321 -5.60 -4.25 -1.34
CA ARG A 321 -5.32 -3.08 -0.53
C ARG A 321 -4.09 -2.36 -1.08
N ILE A 322 -4.21 -1.05 -1.21
CA ILE A 322 -3.08 -0.16 -1.43
C ILE A 322 -2.82 0.64 -0.16
N ALA A 323 -1.57 0.73 0.23
CA ALA A 323 -1.10 1.66 1.26
C ALA A 323 -0.16 2.68 0.59
N THR A 324 -0.49 3.96 0.72
CA THR A 324 0.29 5.06 0.14
C THR A 324 1.01 5.80 1.25
N HIS A 325 2.33 5.57 1.37
CA HIS A 325 3.15 6.12 2.44
C HIS A 325 4.32 6.93 1.85
N ARG A 326 4.01 8.08 1.25
CA ARG A 326 5.01 9.01 0.69
C ARG A 326 5.24 10.16 1.63
N HIS A 327 6.50 10.48 1.90
CA HIS A 327 6.87 11.63 2.70
C HIS A 327 8.29 12.12 2.39
N ASN A 328 8.55 13.37 2.72
CA ASN A 328 9.91 13.87 2.76
C ASN A 328 10.60 13.38 4.03
N TYR A 329 11.78 12.83 3.83
CA TYR A 329 12.60 12.25 4.90
C TYR A 329 13.78 13.16 5.20
N THR A 330 13.96 13.50 6.47
CA THR A 330 15.16 14.20 6.95
C THR A 330 15.99 13.36 7.93
N GLY A 331 15.43 12.30 8.50
CA GLY A 331 16.10 11.38 9.41
C GLY A 331 16.01 11.78 10.87
N LEU A 332 14.97 12.53 11.24
CA LEU A 332 14.70 12.94 12.62
C LEU A 332 13.82 11.95 13.35
N TYR A 333 14.16 11.66 14.59
CA TYR A 333 13.30 11.02 15.59
C TYR A 333 13.00 12.01 16.69
N LEU A 334 11.72 12.29 16.89
CA LEU A 334 11.22 13.27 17.85
C LEU A 334 10.62 12.58 19.07
N ARG A 335 10.59 13.23 20.23
CA ARG A 335 9.95 12.71 21.42
C ARG A 335 8.46 12.92 21.36
N THR A 336 7.68 11.88 21.73
CA THR A 336 6.20 11.99 21.79
C THR A 336 5.72 12.98 22.84
N SER A 337 6.50 13.19 23.89
CA SER A 337 6.20 14.16 24.96
C SER A 337 6.37 15.61 24.51
N ASP A 338 7.32 15.86 23.64
CA ASP A 338 7.58 17.18 23.04
C ASP A 338 8.16 17.00 21.63
N LEU A 339 7.37 17.34 20.61
CA LEU A 339 7.75 17.18 19.21
C LEU A 339 8.85 18.17 18.76
N GLY A 340 9.25 19.11 19.62
CA GLY A 340 10.44 19.94 19.41
C GLY A 340 11.73 19.22 19.78
N ASP A 341 11.69 18.23 20.68
CA ASP A 341 12.86 17.52 21.17
C ASP A 341 13.37 16.50 20.16
N VAL A 342 14.58 16.71 19.66
CA VAL A 342 15.30 15.76 18.80
C VAL A 342 15.92 14.68 19.67
N ALA A 343 15.33 13.48 19.67
CA ALA A 343 15.83 12.35 20.44
C ALA A 343 17.00 11.64 19.75
N TYR A 344 16.92 11.51 18.42
CA TYR A 344 17.94 10.83 17.62
C TYR A 344 17.95 11.39 16.19
N VAL A 345 19.10 11.39 15.57
CA VAL A 345 19.30 11.74 14.16
C VAL A 345 19.99 10.60 13.46
N VAL A 346 19.39 10.11 12.39
CA VAL A 346 19.96 8.99 11.61
C VAL A 346 21.30 9.40 11.01
N PRO A 347 22.37 8.62 11.19
CA PRO A 347 23.67 8.93 10.59
C PRO A 347 23.57 9.07 9.07
N ASN A 348 24.31 10.07 8.54
CA ASN A 348 24.32 10.41 7.10
C ASN A 348 22.99 10.86 6.50
N SER A 349 21.94 11.04 7.31
CA SER A 349 20.66 11.59 6.87
C SER A 349 20.77 13.07 6.48
N PRO A 350 19.75 13.63 5.79
CA PRO A 350 19.71 15.06 5.49
C PRO A 350 19.85 15.96 6.73
N ALA A 351 19.19 15.62 7.83
CA ALA A 351 19.30 16.38 9.09
C ALA A 351 20.73 16.32 9.69
N ALA A 352 21.34 15.13 9.66
CA ALA A 352 22.74 14.96 10.11
C ALA A 352 23.71 15.79 9.24
N LYS A 353 23.54 15.76 7.92
CA LYS A 353 24.35 16.55 6.98
C LYS A 353 24.19 18.07 7.19
N ALA A 354 22.98 18.50 7.57
CA ALA A 354 22.68 19.90 7.90
C ALA A 354 23.20 20.33 9.28
N GLY A 355 23.66 19.38 10.12
CA GLY A 355 24.22 19.64 11.42
C GLY A 355 23.24 19.60 12.59
N ILE A 356 22.02 19.08 12.39
CA ILE A 356 21.10 18.77 13.51
C ILE A 356 21.65 17.58 14.29
N ARG A 357 21.51 17.61 15.61
CA ARG A 357 22.06 16.61 16.55
C ARG A 357 20.99 16.13 17.53
N ALA A 358 21.21 14.98 18.12
CA ALA A 358 20.45 14.53 19.27
C ALA A 358 20.52 15.56 20.42
N ASN A 359 19.43 15.76 21.12
CA ASN A 359 19.19 16.74 22.17
C ASN A 359 19.15 18.22 21.72
N ASP A 360 19.10 18.48 20.43
CA ASP A 360 18.67 19.78 19.92
C ASP A 360 17.17 19.95 20.18
N VAL A 361 16.73 21.20 20.34
CA VAL A 361 15.30 21.55 20.43
C VAL A 361 14.91 22.35 19.21
N ILE A 362 14.03 21.80 18.37
CA ILE A 362 13.46 22.51 17.23
C ILE A 362 12.43 23.50 17.78
N VAL A 363 12.66 24.79 17.59
CA VAL A 363 11.77 25.85 18.04
C VAL A 363 10.83 26.35 16.94
N ALA A 364 11.23 26.21 15.66
CA ALA A 364 10.41 26.53 14.51
C ALA A 364 10.85 25.74 13.27
N ILE A 365 9.92 25.52 12.34
CA ILE A 365 10.18 24.96 11.01
C ILE A 365 9.53 25.91 10.00
N ASN A 366 10.32 26.41 9.02
CA ASN A 366 9.86 27.41 8.04
C ASN A 366 9.17 28.61 8.73
N GLU A 367 9.80 29.14 9.78
CA GLU A 367 9.30 30.27 10.60
C GLU A 367 8.01 29.99 11.39
N LYS A 368 7.50 28.75 11.34
CA LYS A 368 6.32 28.33 12.10
C LYS A 368 6.78 27.71 13.43
N PRO A 369 6.35 28.27 14.57
CA PRO A 369 6.80 27.78 15.87
C PRO A 369 6.24 26.37 16.14
N MET A 370 7.04 25.55 16.83
CA MET A 370 6.60 24.24 17.29
C MET A 370 5.40 24.36 18.23
N ALA A 371 4.49 23.40 18.15
CA ALA A 371 3.28 23.33 18.93
C ALA A 371 3.34 22.21 19.95
N MET A 372 2.70 22.40 21.09
CA MET A 372 2.46 21.32 22.04
C MET A 372 1.48 20.29 21.48
N VAL A 373 1.62 19.04 21.90
CA VAL A 373 0.80 17.91 21.44
C VAL A 373 -0.71 18.18 21.57
N ASP A 374 -1.16 18.77 22.68
CA ASP A 374 -2.57 19.13 22.89
C ASP A 374 -3.07 20.17 21.89
N GLN A 375 -2.23 21.13 21.52
CA GLN A 375 -2.54 22.15 20.52
C GLN A 375 -2.69 21.54 19.13
N LEU A 376 -1.82 20.57 18.78
CA LEU A 376 -1.93 19.80 17.53
C LEU A 376 -3.21 18.99 17.46
N ASN A 377 -3.56 18.29 18.54
CA ASN A 377 -4.78 17.50 18.62
C ASN A 377 -6.05 18.38 18.49
N ALA A 378 -6.07 19.53 19.13
CA ALA A 378 -7.19 20.46 19.04
C ALA A 378 -7.34 21.03 17.63
N ALA A 379 -6.22 21.45 17.00
CA ALA A 379 -6.20 21.95 15.64
C ALA A 379 -6.63 20.88 14.61
N TYR A 380 -6.19 19.63 14.79
CA TYR A 380 -6.60 18.50 13.95
C TYR A 380 -8.11 18.29 13.96
N ARG A 381 -8.73 18.25 15.17
CA ARG A 381 -10.18 18.07 15.29
C ARG A 381 -10.94 19.20 14.59
N LEU A 382 -10.51 20.43 14.81
CA LEU A 382 -11.13 21.59 14.20
C LEU A 382 -11.01 21.59 12.67
N PHE A 383 -9.84 21.20 12.17
CA PHE A 383 -9.63 21.05 10.73
C PHE A 383 -10.57 20.02 10.10
N VAL A 384 -10.69 18.84 10.72
CA VAL A 384 -11.61 17.79 10.26
C VAL A 384 -13.05 18.28 10.25
N GLU A 385 -13.52 18.90 11.33
CA GLU A 385 -14.87 19.44 11.43
C GLU A 385 -15.15 20.50 10.35
N ASN A 386 -14.21 21.40 10.11
CA ASN A 386 -14.34 22.50 9.14
C ASN A 386 -14.22 22.03 7.67
N THR A 387 -13.66 20.86 7.40
CA THR A 387 -13.46 20.36 6.03
C THR A 387 -14.45 19.28 5.61
N LEU A 388 -15.29 18.76 6.51
CA LEU A 388 -16.27 17.70 6.18
C LEU A 388 -17.19 18.08 5.01
N GLN A 389 -17.61 19.32 4.92
CA GLN A 389 -18.48 19.83 3.86
C GLN A 389 -17.83 19.81 2.45
N TYR A 390 -16.53 19.67 2.38
CA TYR A 390 -15.77 19.67 1.11
C TYR A 390 -15.47 18.24 0.61
N ARG A 391 -15.93 17.21 1.33
CA ARG A 391 -15.77 15.82 0.93
C ARG A 391 -16.63 15.48 -0.27
N ASP A 392 -16.11 14.62 -1.12
CA ASP A 392 -16.85 14.12 -2.28
C ASP A 392 -17.73 12.93 -1.86
N GLU A 393 -19.04 13.18 -1.73
CA GLU A 393 -20.01 12.18 -1.31
C GLU A 393 -20.13 11.01 -2.30
N SER A 394 -19.80 11.20 -3.58
CA SER A 394 -19.79 10.11 -4.57
C SER A 394 -18.72 9.07 -4.30
N THR A 395 -17.70 9.42 -3.53
CA THR A 395 -16.62 8.53 -3.12
C THR A 395 -16.80 7.98 -1.71
N MET A 396 -18.03 8.05 -1.16
CA MET A 396 -18.34 7.53 0.17
C MET A 396 -18.11 6.02 0.28
N PHE A 397 -17.56 5.59 1.39
CA PHE A 397 -17.36 4.18 1.71
C PHE A 397 -17.55 3.94 3.22
N THR A 398 -17.67 2.68 3.58
CA THR A 398 -17.77 2.26 4.98
C THR A 398 -16.49 1.53 5.37
N ASN A 399 -15.83 1.97 6.45
CA ASN A 399 -14.63 1.30 6.94
C ASN A 399 -14.95 -0.02 7.66
N ARG A 400 -13.91 -0.73 8.12
CA ARG A 400 -14.03 -2.01 8.85
C ARG A 400 -14.88 -1.91 10.13
N ASN A 401 -14.99 -0.72 10.73
CA ASN A 401 -15.77 -0.47 11.94
C ASN A 401 -17.21 -0.01 11.65
N GLY A 402 -17.66 -0.09 10.40
CA GLY A 402 -18.99 0.33 9.97
C GLY A 402 -19.15 1.86 9.84
N VAL A 403 -18.07 2.59 9.86
CA VAL A 403 -18.09 4.04 9.77
C VAL A 403 -18.00 4.49 8.33
N LYS A 404 -18.84 5.46 7.94
CA LYS A 404 -18.87 6.02 6.60
C LYS A 404 -17.87 7.17 6.46
N TYR A 405 -17.09 7.13 5.40
CA TYR A 405 -16.14 8.16 4.99
C TYR A 405 -16.31 8.52 3.53
N CYS A 406 -15.74 9.67 3.11
CA CYS A 406 -15.51 10.00 1.71
C CYS A 406 -14.02 9.93 1.42
N ARG A 407 -13.68 9.38 0.25
CA ARG A 407 -12.27 9.13 -0.16
C ARG A 407 -11.52 10.40 -0.47
N TYR A 408 -12.17 11.32 -1.18
CA TYR A 408 -11.55 12.52 -1.71
C TYR A 408 -12.30 13.77 -1.28
N TRP A 409 -11.60 14.87 -1.31
CA TRP A 409 -12.23 16.18 -1.35
C TRP A 409 -12.68 16.50 -2.76
N ARG A 410 -13.76 17.26 -2.86
CA ARG A 410 -14.22 17.76 -4.17
C ARG A 410 -13.18 18.69 -4.77
N LYS A 411 -12.86 18.49 -6.06
CA LYS A 411 -11.85 19.29 -6.79
C LYS A 411 -12.18 20.78 -6.85
N ASP A 412 -13.47 21.12 -7.01
CA ASP A 412 -13.97 22.50 -6.99
C ASP A 412 -13.78 23.21 -5.65
N SER A 413 -13.57 22.45 -4.59
CA SER A 413 -13.41 22.94 -3.22
C SER A 413 -11.97 23.08 -2.76
N TYR A 414 -10.98 22.74 -3.60
CA TYR A 414 -9.55 22.73 -3.20
C TYR A 414 -9.07 24.11 -2.70
N SER A 415 -9.49 25.20 -3.30
CA SER A 415 -9.13 26.55 -2.84
C SER A 415 -9.70 26.86 -1.44
N SER A 416 -10.89 26.33 -1.14
CA SER A 416 -11.52 26.47 0.18
C SER A 416 -10.81 25.62 1.24
N ILE A 417 -10.44 24.39 0.89
CA ILE A 417 -9.66 23.48 1.75
C ILE A 417 -8.30 24.10 2.04
N GLN A 418 -7.61 24.63 1.03
CA GLN A 418 -6.33 25.30 1.17
C GLN A 418 -6.40 26.49 2.14
N LYS A 419 -7.48 27.30 2.07
CA LYS A 419 -7.73 28.39 3.02
C LYS A 419 -7.94 27.90 4.45
N GLN A 420 -8.57 26.74 4.64
CA GLN A 420 -8.72 26.13 5.98
C GLN A 420 -7.38 25.63 6.50
N ILE A 421 -6.58 24.94 5.69
CA ILE A 421 -5.23 24.49 6.08
C ILE A 421 -4.37 25.71 6.49
N ALA A 422 -4.43 26.79 5.71
CA ALA A 422 -3.66 28.00 6.02
C ALA A 422 -4.03 28.65 7.35
N LYS A 423 -5.26 28.46 7.84
CA LYS A 423 -5.70 28.95 9.15
C LYS A 423 -5.17 28.09 10.30
N GLU A 424 -4.83 26.82 10.04
CA GLU A 424 -4.40 25.87 11.07
C GLU A 424 -2.93 26.07 11.42
N LYS A 425 -2.74 27.01 12.33
CA LYS A 425 -1.42 27.50 12.78
C LYS A 425 -0.47 26.37 13.19
N TYR A 426 -0.99 25.32 13.86
CA TYR A 426 -0.14 24.29 14.44
C TYR A 426 0.08 23.10 13.51
N LEU A 427 -0.89 22.74 12.68
CA LEU A 427 -0.76 21.60 11.75
C LEU A 427 0.23 21.89 10.63
N SER A 428 0.29 23.13 10.17
CA SER A 428 1.16 23.54 9.05
C SER A 428 2.66 23.51 9.37
N ILE A 429 3.06 23.31 10.62
CA ILE A 429 4.49 23.17 10.99
C ILE A 429 5.13 21.99 10.26
N PHE A 430 4.39 20.88 10.17
CA PHE A 430 4.87 19.66 9.53
C PHE A 430 4.60 19.62 8.02
N SER A 431 4.30 20.76 7.38
CA SER A 431 4.03 20.82 5.94
C SER A 431 5.17 20.29 5.08
N TYR A 432 6.40 20.32 5.56
CA TYR A 432 7.55 19.75 4.85
C TYR A 432 7.46 18.25 4.63
N LEU A 433 6.68 17.51 5.45
CA LEU A 433 6.46 16.07 5.30
C LEU A 433 5.60 15.73 4.07
N PHE A 434 4.86 16.72 3.53
CA PHE A 434 3.90 16.55 2.45
C PHE A 434 4.40 17.08 1.11
N GLY A 435 5.69 17.05 0.85
CA GLY A 435 6.36 17.66 -0.31
C GLY A 435 5.85 17.25 -1.69
N PHE A 436 5.03 16.18 -1.78
CA PHE A 436 4.38 15.75 -3.00
C PHE A 436 3.09 16.48 -3.34
N ARG A 437 2.54 17.25 -2.42
CA ARG A 437 1.25 17.91 -2.55
C ARG A 437 1.36 19.43 -2.36
N PRO A 438 2.30 20.08 -3.03
CA PRO A 438 2.57 21.50 -2.83
C PRO A 438 1.38 22.40 -3.16
N TYR A 439 0.47 21.93 -4.03
CA TYR A 439 -0.69 22.71 -4.44
C TYR A 439 -1.78 22.81 -3.35
N ILE A 440 -1.87 21.87 -2.40
CA ILE A 440 -2.78 22.00 -1.24
C ILE A 440 -2.30 23.11 -0.34
N LEU A 441 -0.99 23.22 -0.14
CA LEU A 441 -0.36 24.17 0.75
C LEU A 441 -0.03 25.51 0.05
N GLY A 442 -0.25 25.59 -1.27
CA GLY A 442 0.08 26.77 -2.08
C GLY A 442 1.59 27.02 -2.25
N GLU A 443 2.43 26.09 -1.82
CA GLU A 443 3.88 26.17 -1.91
C GLU A 443 4.39 25.33 -3.08
N ARG A 444 5.29 25.88 -3.87
CA ARG A 444 6.15 25.08 -4.75
C ARG A 444 7.12 24.30 -3.88
N SER A 445 7.45 23.07 -4.25
CA SER A 445 8.46 22.28 -3.56
C SER A 445 9.73 23.13 -3.36
N THR A 446 10.00 23.54 -2.13
CA THR A 446 11.26 24.17 -1.80
C THR A 446 12.33 23.09 -1.71
N PRO A 447 13.52 23.31 -2.29
CA PRO A 447 14.59 22.30 -2.24
C PRO A 447 15.12 22.07 -0.82
N TYR A 448 14.76 22.91 0.15
CA TYR A 448 15.16 22.77 1.55
C TYR A 448 14.15 23.40 2.49
N TYR A 449 14.15 22.89 3.71
CA TYR A 449 13.37 23.41 4.83
C TYR A 449 14.28 24.06 5.85
N THR A 450 13.83 25.14 6.43
CA THR A 450 14.58 25.89 7.45
C THR A 450 14.13 25.43 8.83
N PHE A 451 15.08 24.93 9.63
CA PHE A 451 14.87 24.56 11.02
C PHE A 451 15.56 25.59 11.92
N ASP A 452 14.81 26.24 12.78
CA ASP A 452 15.37 27.02 13.88
C ASP A 452 15.54 26.09 15.09
N VAL A 453 16.80 25.87 15.48
CA VAL A 453 17.20 24.87 16.47
C VAL A 453 17.86 25.55 17.63
N LEU A 454 17.37 25.33 18.85
CA LEU A 454 17.98 25.76 20.08
C LEU A 454 18.99 24.71 20.55
N ARG A 455 20.25 25.11 20.71
CA ARG A 455 21.34 24.28 21.20
C ARG A 455 22.14 25.08 22.22
N GLU A 456 22.31 24.59 23.44
CA GLU A 456 23.09 25.22 24.50
C GLU A 456 22.70 26.70 24.72
N GLY A 457 21.43 27.02 24.60
CA GLY A 457 20.87 28.37 24.78
C GLY A 457 21.00 29.29 23.56
N VAL A 458 21.58 28.82 22.45
CA VAL A 458 21.74 29.60 21.21
C VAL A 458 20.84 29.03 20.11
N THR A 459 20.03 29.89 19.49
CA THR A 459 19.23 29.51 18.33
C THR A 459 20.08 29.59 17.06
N GLN A 460 20.07 28.48 16.29
CA GLN A 460 20.78 28.39 15.02
C GLN A 460 19.74 28.07 13.93
N ARG A 461 19.91 28.68 12.75
CA ARG A 461 19.07 28.39 11.58
C ARG A 461 19.83 27.43 10.66
N LEU A 462 19.23 26.25 10.43
CA LEU A 462 19.79 25.17 9.62
C LEU A 462 18.88 24.85 8.45
N ASN A 463 19.46 24.70 7.25
CA ASN A 463 18.74 24.34 6.05
C ASN A 463 18.90 22.84 5.77
N VAL A 464 17.79 22.13 5.71
CA VAL A 464 17.76 20.69 5.46
C VAL A 464 17.09 20.42 4.11
N MET A 465 17.80 19.73 3.21
CA MET A 465 17.25 19.26 1.95
C MET A 465 16.73 17.83 2.17
N PRO A 466 15.41 17.61 2.20
CA PRO A 466 14.87 16.29 2.45
C PRO A 466 15.06 15.36 1.25
N GLU A 467 15.06 14.06 1.51
CA GLU A 467 14.99 13.00 0.52
C GLU A 467 13.55 12.47 0.44
N LEU A 468 13.14 12.03 -0.75
CA LEU A 468 11.85 11.43 -0.94
C LEU A 468 11.86 9.97 -0.52
N HIS A 469 11.00 9.59 0.43
CA HIS A 469 10.72 8.21 0.75
C HIS A 469 9.32 7.81 0.27
N ASP A 470 9.27 6.85 -0.64
CA ASP A 470 8.03 6.20 -1.09
C ASP A 470 8.00 4.77 -0.54
N ASN A 471 7.20 4.56 0.50
CA ASN A 471 6.97 3.27 1.13
C ASN A 471 5.58 2.71 0.75
N SER A 472 5.03 3.14 -0.39
CA SER A 472 3.74 2.65 -0.87
C SER A 472 3.85 1.21 -1.35
N TYR A 473 2.85 0.39 -1.02
CA TYR A 473 2.79 -1.01 -1.41
C TYR A 473 1.36 -1.46 -1.69
N ILE A 474 1.23 -2.59 -2.39
CA ILE A 474 -0.05 -3.20 -2.76
C ILE A 474 -0.03 -4.64 -2.25
N THR A 475 -1.11 -5.07 -1.63
CA THR A 475 -1.25 -6.42 -1.09
C THR A 475 -2.66 -6.97 -1.30
N LEU A 476 -2.79 -8.29 -1.32
CA LEU A 476 -4.07 -8.99 -1.29
C LEU A 476 -4.61 -8.94 0.16
N ASP A 477 -5.82 -8.35 0.35
CA ASP A 477 -6.40 -8.09 1.68
C ASP A 477 -7.02 -9.34 2.32
#